data_d8ce0928a79fc305f3bb1940fea61491
#
_entry.id   d8ce0928a79fc305f3bb1940fea61491
#
_cell.length_a   1.000
_cell.length_b   1.000
_cell.length_c   1.000
_cell.angle_alpha   90.00
_cell.angle_beta   90.00
_cell.angle_gamma   90.00
#
_symmetry.space_group_name_H-M   'P 1'
#
loop_
_entity.id
_entity.type
_entity.pdbx_description
1 polymer ?
#
loop_
_entity_poly.entity_id
_entity_poly.type
_entity_poly.pdbx_seq_one_letter_code
_entity_poly.pdbx_strand_id
1 'polypeptide(L)'
;MAQTAFASLYLIIITGSLVRLTGSGLGCADWPRCSESKFVDVSSSHAAIEQVNRLFTGVVAASVILAVLLSVRLRPKRRDLVAMSVGLVVGVLAQVLLGGLVVLTGLNPFSNIAHFLVSIVLMSNAYMLLQHARIFRTQEIVLPRREPEISNSKNLLLVRIVLFLTGAAVVTGTVVTGSGPHAGDENAIRIDLAINTAAKIHSLTVITCLVTALVLFLLARRDPISWRILAHSLERFLAIGFLQGLIGYVQYFSGLPVLLVAVHVALSVAVWLGALDLYWNSKLPKIS
;
A
#
# COMPACT_ATOMS: atom_id res chain seq x y z
N MET A 1 -4.07 -18.79 -1.62
CA MET A 1 -4.31 -18.11 -0.35
C MET A 1 -3.46 -16.85 -0.17
N ALA A 2 -2.12 -16.88 -0.33
CA ALA A 2 -1.33 -15.63 -0.31
C ALA A 2 -1.82 -14.61 -1.35
N GLN A 3 -2.21 -15.03 -2.54
CA GLN A 3 -2.82 -14.16 -3.56
C GLN A 3 -4.18 -13.60 -3.13
N THR A 4 -5.02 -14.39 -2.47
CA THR A 4 -6.34 -13.96 -1.99
C THR A 4 -6.18 -12.92 -0.87
N ALA A 5 -5.29 -13.18 0.11
CA ALA A 5 -4.98 -12.22 1.17
C ALA A 5 -4.41 -10.91 0.61
N PHE A 6 -3.47 -11.02 -0.34
CA PHE A 6 -2.90 -9.85 -1.02
C PHE A 6 -3.98 -9.03 -1.76
N ALA A 7 -4.83 -9.69 -2.54
CA ALA A 7 -5.87 -9.00 -3.31
C ALA A 7 -6.94 -8.36 -2.41
N SER A 8 -7.39 -9.06 -1.36
CA SER A 8 -8.38 -8.52 -0.43
C SER A 8 -7.85 -7.33 0.36
N LEU A 9 -6.55 -7.37 0.76
CA LEU A 9 -5.88 -6.24 1.42
C LEU A 9 -5.70 -5.04 0.46
N TYR A 10 -5.39 -5.28 -0.81
CA TYR A 10 -5.33 -4.19 -1.78
C TYR A 10 -6.71 -3.55 -1.99
N LEU A 11 -7.75 -4.37 -2.13
CA LEU A 11 -9.12 -3.89 -2.34
C LEU A 11 -9.65 -3.11 -1.14
N ILE A 12 -9.38 -3.55 0.12
CA ILE A 12 -9.86 -2.82 1.30
C ILE A 12 -9.23 -1.43 1.44
N ILE A 13 -7.99 -1.24 0.98
CA ILE A 13 -7.37 0.09 0.94
C ILE A 13 -8.12 1.01 -0.02
N ILE A 14 -8.52 0.49 -1.18
CA ILE A 14 -9.28 1.26 -2.18
C ILE A 14 -10.69 1.58 -1.64
N THR A 15 -11.42 0.58 -1.14
CA THR A 15 -12.79 0.78 -0.64
C THR A 15 -12.79 1.68 0.60
N GLY A 16 -11.83 1.54 1.51
CA GLY A 16 -11.66 2.44 2.65
C GLY A 16 -11.33 3.88 2.24
N SER A 17 -10.56 4.09 1.17
CA SER A 17 -10.35 5.42 0.63
C SER A 17 -11.62 6.02 0.04
N LEU A 18 -12.46 5.21 -0.62
CA LEU A 18 -13.76 5.64 -1.15
C LEU A 18 -14.72 6.08 -0.03
N VAL A 19 -14.79 5.35 1.10
CA VAL A 19 -15.56 5.78 2.29
C VAL A 19 -15.22 7.22 2.66
N ARG A 20 -13.93 7.52 2.71
CA ARG A 20 -13.45 8.86 3.04
C ARG A 20 -13.77 9.88 1.94
N LEU A 21 -13.53 9.54 0.68
CA LEU A 21 -13.70 10.43 -0.47
C LEU A 21 -15.18 10.78 -0.73
N THR A 22 -16.11 9.92 -0.34
CA THR A 22 -17.55 10.14 -0.46
C THR A 22 -18.16 10.85 0.75
N GLY A 23 -17.34 11.31 1.72
CA GLY A 23 -17.85 11.94 2.93
C GLY A 23 -18.59 10.97 3.86
N SER A 24 -18.31 9.67 3.76
CA SER A 24 -19.02 8.62 4.51
C SER A 24 -18.25 8.12 5.74
N GLY A 25 -17.20 8.83 6.14
CA GLY A 25 -16.31 8.38 7.21
C GLY A 25 -16.90 8.44 8.61
N LEU A 26 -18.02 9.16 8.79
CA LEU A 26 -18.86 9.19 9.99
C LEU A 26 -20.31 8.80 9.67
N GLY A 27 -20.53 8.02 8.63
CA GLY A 27 -21.84 7.42 8.36
C GLY A 27 -22.32 6.51 9.50
N CYS A 28 -21.35 5.90 10.21
CA CYS A 28 -21.52 5.25 11.51
C CYS A 28 -20.75 6.07 12.57
N ALA A 29 -21.45 6.77 13.43
CA ALA A 29 -20.86 7.68 14.41
C ALA A 29 -20.22 6.99 15.62
N ASP A 30 -20.35 5.66 15.74
CA ASP A 30 -19.87 4.87 16.87
C ASP A 30 -19.03 3.65 16.41
N TRP A 31 -18.33 3.03 17.35
CA TRP A 31 -17.54 1.84 17.14
C TRP A 31 -17.50 0.96 18.42
N PRO A 32 -17.68 -0.38 18.35
CA PRO A 32 -17.80 -1.21 17.14
C PRO A 32 -19.18 -1.20 16.48
N ARG A 33 -20.18 -0.60 17.12
CA ARG A 33 -21.54 -0.41 16.58
C ARG A 33 -21.57 0.70 15.54
N CYS A 34 -22.61 0.76 14.73
CA CYS A 34 -22.83 1.91 13.84
C CYS A 34 -23.42 3.11 14.60
N SER A 35 -24.27 2.84 15.60
CA SER A 35 -24.83 3.84 16.53
C SER A 35 -25.10 3.20 17.88
N GLU A 36 -25.49 4.01 18.89
CA GLU A 36 -25.86 3.50 20.21
C GLU A 36 -26.96 2.41 20.18
N SER A 37 -27.89 2.52 19.22
CA SER A 37 -29.04 1.61 19.10
C SER A 37 -28.90 0.52 18.06
N LYS A 38 -27.97 0.67 17.08
CA LYS A 38 -27.84 -0.25 15.95
C LYS A 38 -26.40 -0.74 15.77
N PHE A 39 -26.23 -2.06 15.73
CA PHE A 39 -24.93 -2.64 15.42
C PHE A 39 -24.58 -2.49 13.93
N VAL A 40 -25.57 -2.67 13.05
CA VAL A 40 -25.49 -2.46 11.60
C VAL A 40 -26.55 -1.46 11.21
N ASP A 41 -26.16 -0.43 10.45
CA ASP A 41 -27.09 0.54 9.88
C ASP A 41 -26.80 0.76 8.40
N VAL A 42 -27.83 0.68 7.58
CA VAL A 42 -27.80 0.94 6.14
C VAL A 42 -28.95 1.87 5.72
N SER A 43 -29.50 2.61 6.68
CA SER A 43 -30.66 3.47 6.44
C SER A 43 -30.33 4.73 5.62
N SER A 44 -29.07 5.16 5.62
CA SER A 44 -28.59 6.25 4.78
C SER A 44 -27.49 5.76 3.83
N SER A 45 -27.25 6.48 2.73
CA SER A 45 -26.18 6.14 1.78
C SER A 45 -24.80 6.15 2.44
N HIS A 46 -24.51 7.11 3.31
CA HIS A 46 -23.24 7.22 4.02
C HIS A 46 -23.04 6.07 5.02
N ALA A 47 -24.08 5.75 5.82
CA ALA A 47 -24.02 4.60 6.71
C ALA A 47 -23.84 3.28 5.95
N ALA A 48 -24.56 3.10 4.83
CA ALA A 48 -24.43 1.91 3.99
C ALA A 48 -23.00 1.75 3.40
N ILE A 49 -22.40 2.82 2.86
CA ILE A 49 -21.06 2.80 2.30
C ILE A 49 -20.04 2.41 3.39
N GLU A 50 -20.10 3.04 4.56
CA GLU A 50 -19.20 2.72 5.66
C GLU A 50 -19.42 1.30 6.18
N GLN A 51 -20.68 0.88 6.38
CA GLN A 51 -21.02 -0.44 6.89
C GLN A 51 -20.57 -1.56 5.95
N VAL A 52 -20.74 -1.40 4.64
CA VAL A 52 -20.25 -2.36 3.65
C VAL A 52 -18.72 -2.49 3.72
N ASN A 53 -18.00 -1.38 3.88
CA ASN A 53 -16.54 -1.42 4.04
C ASN A 53 -16.13 -2.11 5.36
N ARG A 54 -16.85 -1.88 6.47
CA ARG A 54 -16.62 -2.60 7.74
C ARG A 54 -16.86 -4.10 7.58
N LEU A 55 -17.92 -4.53 6.88
CA LEU A 55 -18.22 -5.93 6.61
C LEU A 55 -17.16 -6.58 5.70
N PHE A 56 -16.63 -5.82 4.73
CA PHE A 56 -15.54 -6.30 3.88
C PHE A 56 -14.26 -6.59 4.67
N THR A 57 -14.04 -5.92 5.81
CA THR A 57 -12.95 -6.27 6.74
C THR A 57 -13.08 -7.71 7.25
N GLY A 58 -14.29 -8.25 7.38
CA GLY A 58 -14.53 -9.67 7.70
C GLY A 58 -14.00 -10.62 6.62
N VAL A 59 -14.15 -10.27 5.34
CA VAL A 59 -13.59 -11.03 4.21
C VAL A 59 -12.06 -11.01 4.26
N VAL A 60 -11.46 -9.84 4.55
CA VAL A 60 -10.03 -9.70 4.74
C VAL A 60 -9.55 -10.58 5.89
N ALA A 61 -10.21 -10.50 7.06
CA ALA A 61 -9.88 -11.32 8.24
C ALA A 61 -9.93 -12.83 7.92
N ALA A 62 -10.99 -13.29 7.26
CA ALA A 62 -11.11 -14.68 6.83
C ALA A 62 -9.95 -15.09 5.89
N SER A 63 -9.56 -14.23 4.95
CA SER A 63 -8.49 -14.50 4.00
C SER A 63 -7.12 -14.65 4.68
N VAL A 64 -6.80 -13.80 5.66
CA VAL A 64 -5.51 -13.86 6.39
C VAL A 64 -5.48 -15.01 7.40
N ILE A 65 -6.60 -15.33 8.07
CA ILE A 65 -6.72 -16.49 8.93
C ILE A 65 -6.51 -17.77 8.12
N LEU A 66 -7.13 -17.87 6.95
CA LEU A 66 -6.95 -19.01 6.06
C LEU A 66 -5.50 -19.13 5.57
N ALA A 67 -4.80 -18.01 5.34
CA ALA A 67 -3.38 -18.02 5.02
C ALA A 67 -2.54 -18.61 6.17
N VAL A 68 -2.86 -18.30 7.44
CA VAL A 68 -2.21 -18.93 8.62
C VAL A 68 -2.47 -20.42 8.65
N LEU A 69 -3.74 -20.84 8.59
CA LEU A 69 -4.13 -22.25 8.69
C LEU A 69 -3.45 -23.12 7.64
N LEU A 70 -3.32 -22.61 6.41
CA LEU A 70 -2.64 -23.33 5.34
C LEU A 70 -1.12 -23.30 5.49
N SER A 71 -0.53 -22.18 5.95
CA SER A 71 0.91 -22.09 6.19
C SER A 71 1.38 -23.08 7.27
N VAL A 72 0.59 -23.26 8.33
CA VAL A 72 0.89 -24.23 9.41
C VAL A 72 0.81 -25.68 8.92
N ARG A 73 -0.05 -25.97 7.93
CA ARG A 73 -0.23 -27.33 7.37
C ARG A 73 0.83 -27.71 6.34
N LEU A 74 1.67 -26.78 5.87
CA LEU A 74 2.71 -27.08 4.87
C LEU A 74 3.69 -28.16 5.36
N ARG A 75 4.10 -29.00 4.42
CA ARG A 75 5.15 -30.00 4.61
C ARG A 75 6.13 -29.90 3.43
N PRO A 76 7.43 -29.66 3.64
CA PRO A 76 8.11 -29.39 4.94
C PRO A 76 7.64 -28.08 5.59
N LYS A 77 7.81 -27.97 6.90
CA LYS A 77 7.39 -26.75 7.65
C LYS A 77 8.17 -25.53 7.21
N ARG A 78 7.46 -24.45 6.87
CA ARG A 78 8.01 -23.15 6.46
C ARG A 78 7.68 -22.12 7.54
N ARG A 79 8.62 -21.91 8.48
CA ARG A 79 8.43 -20.97 9.60
C ARG A 79 8.31 -19.52 9.12
N ASP A 80 8.98 -19.15 8.03
CA ASP A 80 8.89 -17.84 7.39
C ASP A 80 7.46 -17.54 6.90
N LEU A 81 6.82 -18.47 6.18
CA LEU A 81 5.43 -18.30 5.72
C LEU A 81 4.43 -18.24 6.89
N VAL A 82 4.66 -19.02 7.94
CA VAL A 82 3.84 -18.95 9.17
C VAL A 82 3.99 -17.60 9.85
N ALA A 83 5.22 -17.13 10.04
CA ALA A 83 5.48 -15.82 10.69
C ALA A 83 4.85 -14.67 9.91
N MET A 84 5.00 -14.64 8.58
CA MET A 84 4.41 -13.61 7.72
C MET A 84 2.88 -13.65 7.76
N SER A 85 2.26 -14.84 7.69
CA SER A 85 0.80 -14.96 7.75
C SER A 85 0.23 -14.60 9.12
N VAL A 86 0.90 -14.93 10.22
CA VAL A 86 0.55 -14.45 11.57
C VAL A 86 0.70 -12.93 11.64
N GLY A 87 1.78 -12.37 11.07
CA GLY A 87 1.96 -10.92 10.96
C GLY A 87 0.81 -10.21 10.23
N LEU A 88 0.19 -10.86 9.22
CA LEU A 88 -1.02 -10.32 8.58
C LEU A 88 -2.21 -10.28 9.53
N VAL A 89 -2.43 -11.32 10.35
CA VAL A 89 -3.51 -11.33 11.34
C VAL A 89 -3.31 -10.22 12.37
N VAL A 90 -2.10 -10.08 12.92
CA VAL A 90 -1.75 -9.00 13.86
C VAL A 90 -1.96 -7.63 13.23
N GLY A 91 -1.55 -7.46 11.96
CA GLY A 91 -1.75 -6.22 11.22
C GLY A 91 -3.23 -5.90 10.98
N VAL A 92 -4.07 -6.90 10.66
CA VAL A 92 -5.52 -6.69 10.51
C VAL A 92 -6.16 -6.30 11.85
N LEU A 93 -5.76 -6.91 12.96
CA LEU A 93 -6.24 -6.52 14.29
C LEU A 93 -5.83 -5.07 14.62
N ALA A 94 -4.59 -4.68 14.33
CA ALA A 94 -4.14 -3.29 14.49
C ALA A 94 -4.97 -2.33 13.63
N GLN A 95 -5.33 -2.72 12.40
CA GLN A 95 -6.18 -1.91 11.51
C GLN A 95 -7.62 -1.76 12.05
N VAL A 96 -8.18 -2.80 12.66
CA VAL A 96 -9.51 -2.73 13.30
C VAL A 96 -9.49 -1.72 14.46
N LEU A 97 -8.46 -1.76 15.31
CA LEU A 97 -8.29 -0.82 16.42
C LEU A 97 -8.06 0.61 15.93
N LEU A 98 -7.18 0.80 14.94
CA LEU A 98 -6.93 2.12 14.35
C LEU A 98 -8.17 2.67 13.63
N GLY A 99 -8.93 1.82 12.93
CA GLY A 99 -10.19 2.21 12.29
C GLY A 99 -11.23 2.68 13.32
N GLY A 100 -11.34 1.98 14.44
CA GLY A 100 -12.16 2.44 15.57
C GLY A 100 -11.69 3.79 16.12
N LEU A 101 -10.37 3.95 16.31
CA LEU A 101 -9.80 5.23 16.76
C LEU A 101 -10.09 6.38 15.77
N VAL A 102 -10.03 6.13 14.47
CA VAL A 102 -10.37 7.12 13.43
C VAL A 102 -11.80 7.62 13.60
N VAL A 103 -12.77 6.73 13.82
CA VAL A 103 -14.18 7.09 14.04
C VAL A 103 -14.34 7.84 15.35
N LEU A 104 -13.84 7.27 16.45
CA LEU A 104 -14.01 7.83 17.82
C LEU A 104 -13.30 9.18 18.02
N THR A 105 -12.31 9.50 17.18
CA THR A 105 -11.62 10.81 17.19
C THR A 105 -12.17 11.79 16.17
N GLY A 106 -13.35 11.52 15.58
CA GLY A 106 -13.98 12.41 14.59
C GLY A 106 -13.12 12.60 13.34
N LEU A 107 -12.52 11.51 12.84
CA LEU A 107 -11.65 11.50 11.67
C LEU A 107 -10.38 12.36 11.82
N ASN A 108 -9.82 12.40 13.02
CA ASN A 108 -8.57 13.14 13.27
C ASN A 108 -7.52 12.80 12.17
N PRO A 109 -6.87 13.80 11.53
CA PRO A 109 -5.97 13.56 10.41
C PRO A 109 -4.77 12.67 10.78
N PHE A 110 -4.26 12.75 12.00
CA PHE A 110 -3.13 11.91 12.43
C PHE A 110 -3.53 10.44 12.61
N SER A 111 -4.74 10.16 13.13
CA SER A 111 -5.26 8.79 13.20
C SER A 111 -5.51 8.21 11.80
N ASN A 112 -6.03 9.01 10.86
CA ASN A 112 -6.17 8.63 9.45
C ASN A 112 -4.83 8.34 8.78
N ILE A 113 -3.81 9.19 9.00
CA ILE A 113 -2.45 8.97 8.49
C ILE A 113 -1.88 7.67 9.03
N ALA A 114 -1.97 7.45 10.35
CA ALA A 114 -1.47 6.22 10.98
C ALA A 114 -2.16 4.98 10.41
N HIS A 115 -3.49 5.02 10.26
CA HIS A 115 -4.28 3.93 9.67
C HIS A 115 -3.83 3.61 8.24
N PHE A 116 -3.61 4.61 7.39
CA PHE A 116 -3.12 4.41 6.02
C PHE A 116 -1.68 3.88 5.99
N LEU A 117 -0.77 4.43 6.80
CA LEU A 117 0.63 3.98 6.84
C LEU A 117 0.76 2.53 7.34
N VAL A 118 -0.02 2.13 8.34
CA VAL A 118 -0.08 0.73 8.79
C VAL A 118 -0.67 -0.17 7.70
N SER A 119 -1.60 0.32 6.86
CA SER A 119 -2.08 -0.41 5.67
C SER A 119 -0.94 -0.67 4.68
N ILE A 120 -0.05 0.30 4.46
CA ILE A 120 1.14 0.15 3.59
C ILE A 120 2.11 -0.90 4.16
N VAL A 121 2.34 -0.90 5.48
CA VAL A 121 3.18 -1.93 6.14
C VAL A 121 2.54 -3.32 6.00
N LEU A 122 1.24 -3.41 6.23
CA LEU A 122 0.48 -4.67 6.09
C LEU A 122 0.51 -5.19 4.65
N MET A 123 0.37 -4.28 3.68
CA MET A 123 0.47 -4.60 2.25
C MET A 123 1.87 -5.08 1.86
N SER A 124 2.92 -4.50 2.47
CA SER A 124 4.31 -4.94 2.31
C SER A 124 4.51 -6.38 2.80
N ASN A 125 3.95 -6.70 3.99
CA ASN A 125 4.00 -8.06 4.53
C ASN A 125 3.24 -9.06 3.65
N ALA A 126 2.07 -8.67 3.10
CA ALA A 126 1.31 -9.50 2.17
C ALA A 126 2.08 -9.74 0.86
N TYR A 127 2.77 -8.73 0.35
CA TYR A 127 3.66 -8.86 -0.80
C TYR A 127 4.81 -9.85 -0.53
N MET A 128 5.48 -9.73 0.62
CA MET A 128 6.55 -10.63 1.02
C MET A 128 6.05 -12.08 1.16
N LEU A 129 4.91 -12.29 1.82
CA LEU A 129 4.27 -13.60 1.91
C LEU A 129 4.02 -14.20 0.52
N LEU A 130 3.51 -13.39 -0.41
CA LEU A 130 3.23 -13.82 -1.78
C LEU A 130 4.52 -14.23 -2.50
N GLN A 131 5.60 -13.47 -2.38
CA GLN A 131 6.87 -13.78 -3.03
C GLN A 131 7.51 -15.05 -2.45
N HIS A 132 7.56 -15.19 -1.12
CA HIS A 132 8.06 -16.40 -0.48
C HIS A 132 7.26 -17.66 -0.86
N ALA A 133 5.93 -17.53 -0.97
CA ALA A 133 5.06 -18.63 -1.39
C ALA A 133 5.29 -19.02 -2.86
N ARG A 134 5.59 -18.04 -3.75
CA ARG A 134 5.94 -18.29 -5.16
C ARG A 134 7.26 -19.04 -5.29
N ILE A 135 8.28 -18.61 -4.58
CA ILE A 135 9.60 -19.28 -4.59
C ILE A 135 9.47 -20.73 -4.11
N PHE A 136 8.71 -20.98 -3.04
CA PHE A 136 8.47 -22.32 -2.53
C PHE A 136 7.86 -23.24 -3.61
N ARG A 137 6.85 -22.75 -4.32
CA ARG A 137 6.21 -23.52 -5.42
C ARG A 137 7.17 -23.82 -6.57
N THR A 138 8.11 -22.92 -6.84
CA THR A 138 9.06 -23.05 -7.95
C THR A 138 10.21 -24.00 -7.58
N GLN A 139 10.67 -23.97 -6.32
CA GLN A 139 11.75 -24.84 -5.82
C GLN A 139 11.41 -26.33 -5.79
N GLU A 140 10.12 -26.67 -5.70
CA GLU A 140 9.68 -28.07 -5.84
C GLU A 140 9.87 -28.63 -7.26
N ILE A 141 10.08 -27.77 -8.26
CA ILE A 141 10.08 -28.12 -9.69
C ILE A 141 11.48 -28.02 -10.33
N VAL A 142 12.41 -27.22 -9.79
CA VAL A 142 13.70 -26.92 -10.43
C VAL A 142 14.84 -26.89 -9.40
N LEU A 143 15.95 -27.59 -9.70
CA LEU A 143 17.20 -27.49 -8.92
C LEU A 143 17.76 -26.07 -8.97
N PRO A 144 18.21 -25.49 -7.85
CA PRO A 144 18.64 -24.10 -7.80
C PRO A 144 19.94 -23.89 -8.56
N ARG A 145 19.89 -23.17 -9.67
CA ARG A 145 21.07 -22.64 -10.34
C ARG A 145 21.35 -21.25 -9.76
N ARG A 146 22.53 -21.05 -9.17
CA ARG A 146 22.94 -19.75 -8.63
C ARG A 146 23.11 -18.76 -9.79
N GLU A 147 22.21 -17.79 -9.90
CA GLU A 147 22.39 -16.68 -10.82
C GLU A 147 23.29 -15.57 -10.23
N PRO A 148 23.96 -14.77 -11.06
CA PRO A 148 24.85 -13.71 -10.60
C PRO A 148 24.09 -12.69 -9.75
N GLU A 149 24.67 -12.36 -8.62
CA GLU A 149 24.21 -11.30 -7.72
C GLU A 149 24.70 -9.93 -8.25
N ILE A 150 23.91 -8.87 -8.02
CA ILE A 150 24.33 -7.51 -8.35
C ILE A 150 25.51 -7.14 -7.46
N SER A 151 26.72 -7.08 -8.05
CA SER A 151 27.94 -6.65 -7.36
C SER A 151 28.13 -5.13 -7.37
N ASN A 152 27.42 -4.39 -8.24
CA ASN A 152 27.53 -2.95 -8.36
C ASN A 152 26.86 -2.25 -7.17
N SER A 153 27.69 -1.83 -6.20
CA SER A 153 27.24 -1.16 -4.98
C SER A 153 26.47 0.13 -5.23
N LYS A 154 26.76 0.87 -6.30
CA LYS A 154 26.04 2.10 -6.66
C LYS A 154 24.61 1.79 -7.08
N ASN A 155 24.39 0.77 -7.90
CA ASN A 155 23.04 0.34 -8.30
C ASN A 155 22.22 -0.14 -7.09
N LEU A 156 22.82 -0.91 -6.17
CA LEU A 156 22.18 -1.34 -4.95
C LEU A 156 21.82 -0.15 -4.03
N LEU A 157 22.71 0.83 -3.92
CA LEU A 157 22.43 2.05 -3.15
C LEU A 157 21.25 2.83 -3.75
N LEU A 158 21.22 3.02 -5.07
CA LEU A 158 20.14 3.71 -5.76
C LEU A 158 18.79 2.98 -5.60
N VAL A 159 18.75 1.65 -5.64
CA VAL A 159 17.53 0.87 -5.34
C VAL A 159 17.01 1.19 -3.92
N ARG A 160 17.90 1.25 -2.93
CA ARG A 160 17.52 1.61 -1.55
C ARG A 160 17.01 3.04 -1.44
N ILE A 161 17.65 3.99 -2.15
CA ILE A 161 17.22 5.40 -2.19
C ILE A 161 15.85 5.51 -2.86
N VAL A 162 15.59 4.80 -3.96
CA VAL A 162 14.26 4.77 -4.61
C VAL A 162 13.21 4.25 -3.64
N LEU A 163 13.48 3.15 -2.93
CA LEU A 163 12.55 2.61 -1.94
C LEU A 163 12.26 3.63 -0.81
N PHE A 164 13.30 4.27 -0.27
CA PHE A 164 13.17 5.29 0.76
C PHE A 164 12.36 6.50 0.29
N LEU A 165 12.68 7.03 -0.90
CA LEU A 165 11.98 8.18 -1.47
C LEU A 165 10.52 7.85 -1.82
N THR A 166 10.24 6.61 -2.24
CA THR A 166 8.85 6.16 -2.44
C THR A 166 8.09 6.14 -1.11
N GLY A 167 8.71 5.65 -0.02
CA GLY A 167 8.13 5.73 1.32
C GLY A 167 7.89 7.17 1.78
N ALA A 168 8.87 8.06 1.57
CA ALA A 168 8.73 9.49 1.85
C ALA A 168 7.61 10.14 1.02
N ALA A 169 7.45 9.74 -0.27
CA ALA A 169 6.35 10.20 -1.11
C ALA A 169 4.99 9.74 -0.56
N VAL A 170 4.88 8.49 -0.08
CA VAL A 170 3.66 8.02 0.59
C VAL A 170 3.35 8.87 1.83
N VAL A 171 4.33 9.11 2.69
CA VAL A 171 4.16 9.94 3.91
C VAL A 171 3.74 11.36 3.55
N THR A 172 4.45 12.04 2.65
CA THR A 172 4.10 13.41 2.24
C THR A 172 2.74 13.47 1.55
N GLY A 173 2.35 12.42 0.78
CA GLY A 173 1.03 12.27 0.19
C GLY A 173 -0.09 12.17 1.22
N THR A 174 0.15 11.49 2.36
CA THR A 174 -0.85 11.45 3.46
C THR A 174 -1.02 12.82 4.11
N VAL A 175 0.03 13.64 4.18
CA VAL A 175 -0.06 15.04 4.66
C VAL A 175 -0.90 15.88 3.71
N VAL A 176 -0.70 15.77 2.38
CA VAL A 176 -1.57 16.45 1.39
C VAL A 176 -3.02 16.06 1.60
N THR A 177 -3.26 14.77 1.82
CA THR A 177 -4.60 14.23 2.06
C THR A 177 -5.21 14.78 3.36
N GLY A 178 -4.42 14.88 4.44
CA GLY A 178 -4.87 15.43 5.73
C GLY A 178 -5.11 16.94 5.72
N SER A 179 -4.50 17.68 4.78
CA SER A 179 -4.71 19.11 4.57
C SER A 179 -5.78 19.41 3.50
N GLY A 180 -6.23 18.37 2.75
CA GLY A 180 -7.11 18.52 1.59
C GLY A 180 -8.60 18.53 1.93
N PRO A 181 -9.48 18.73 0.93
CA PRO A 181 -10.92 18.84 1.13
C PRO A 181 -11.60 17.52 1.51
N HIS A 182 -11.04 16.38 1.08
CA HIS A 182 -11.62 15.06 1.29
C HIS A 182 -11.20 14.46 2.64
N ALA A 183 -11.66 15.01 3.75
CA ALA A 183 -11.32 14.55 5.09
C ALA A 183 -12.20 13.39 5.60
N GLY A 184 -13.30 13.07 4.90
CA GLY A 184 -14.22 11.99 5.24
C GLY A 184 -15.55 12.45 5.85
N ASP A 185 -15.62 13.71 6.27
CA ASP A 185 -16.82 14.41 6.74
C ASP A 185 -16.61 15.91 6.59
N GLU A 186 -17.70 16.69 6.48
CA GLU A 186 -17.64 18.15 6.34
C GLU A 186 -17.01 18.84 7.57
N ASN A 187 -17.26 18.30 8.76
CA ASN A 187 -16.79 18.83 10.04
C ASN A 187 -15.44 18.23 10.48
N ALA A 188 -14.87 17.31 9.71
CA ALA A 188 -13.61 16.68 10.08
C ALA A 188 -12.47 17.71 10.15
N ILE A 189 -11.66 17.61 11.22
CA ILE A 189 -10.49 18.46 11.42
C ILE A 189 -9.46 18.19 10.32
N ARG A 190 -8.80 19.24 9.85
CA ARG A 190 -7.72 19.16 8.85
C ARG A 190 -6.40 19.60 9.45
N ILE A 191 -5.30 19.19 8.85
CA ILE A 191 -3.97 19.71 9.22
C ILE A 191 -3.93 21.18 8.81
N ASP A 192 -3.52 22.04 9.75
CA ASP A 192 -3.33 23.49 9.50
C ASP A 192 -2.04 23.73 8.68
N LEU A 193 -2.10 23.28 7.43
CA LEU A 193 -1.06 23.47 6.42
C LEU A 193 -1.73 23.75 5.08
N ALA A 194 -1.35 24.84 4.44
CA ALA A 194 -1.88 25.17 3.13
C ALA A 194 -1.64 23.99 2.14
N ILE A 195 -2.70 23.55 1.48
CA ILE A 195 -2.67 22.38 0.58
C ILE A 195 -1.64 22.55 -0.56
N ASN A 196 -1.45 23.77 -1.05
CA ASN A 196 -0.44 24.07 -2.06
C ASN A 196 0.99 23.84 -1.54
N THR A 197 1.26 24.14 -0.27
CA THR A 197 2.56 23.88 0.36
C THR A 197 2.79 22.39 0.54
N ALA A 198 1.81 21.66 1.07
CA ALA A 198 1.87 20.21 1.21
C ALA A 198 2.05 19.52 -0.16
N ALA A 199 1.30 19.95 -1.18
CA ALA A 199 1.40 19.42 -2.54
C ALA A 199 2.77 19.70 -3.19
N LYS A 200 3.37 20.87 -2.97
CA LYS A 200 4.73 21.18 -3.45
C LYS A 200 5.78 20.26 -2.84
N ILE A 201 5.72 20.05 -1.52
CA ILE A 201 6.65 19.15 -0.81
C ILE A 201 6.50 17.72 -1.34
N HIS A 202 5.27 17.23 -1.48
CA HIS A 202 4.98 15.92 -2.03
C HIS A 202 5.49 15.80 -3.48
N SER A 203 5.18 16.74 -4.34
CA SER A 203 5.61 16.77 -5.74
C SER A 203 7.14 16.75 -5.86
N LEU A 204 7.85 17.56 -5.06
CA LEU A 204 9.32 17.57 -5.06
C LEU A 204 9.89 16.20 -4.65
N THR A 205 9.30 15.55 -3.65
CA THR A 205 9.69 14.20 -3.21
C THR A 205 9.49 13.18 -4.33
N VAL A 206 8.34 13.23 -5.03
CA VAL A 206 8.03 12.34 -6.16
C VAL A 206 8.99 12.58 -7.33
N ILE A 207 9.24 13.84 -7.71
CA ILE A 207 10.16 14.18 -8.79
C ILE A 207 11.57 13.66 -8.46
N THR A 208 12.05 13.88 -7.23
CA THR A 208 13.36 13.36 -6.78
C THR A 208 13.42 11.84 -6.87
N CYS A 209 12.35 11.14 -6.49
CA CYS A 209 12.24 9.69 -6.60
C CYS A 209 12.33 9.23 -8.06
N LEU A 210 11.54 9.83 -8.96
CA LEU A 210 11.52 9.46 -10.38
C LEU A 210 12.86 9.78 -11.08
N VAL A 211 13.49 10.91 -10.76
CA VAL A 211 14.83 11.26 -11.26
C VAL A 211 15.85 10.23 -10.78
N THR A 212 15.81 9.85 -9.50
CA THR A 212 16.70 8.80 -8.95
C THR A 212 16.49 7.45 -9.66
N ALA A 213 15.24 7.07 -9.89
CA ALA A 213 14.91 5.85 -10.62
C ALA A 213 15.37 5.89 -12.09
N LEU A 214 15.28 7.05 -12.74
CA LEU A 214 15.77 7.25 -14.09
C LEU A 214 17.31 7.17 -14.14
N VAL A 215 18.02 7.76 -13.18
CA VAL A 215 19.48 7.61 -13.04
C VAL A 215 19.86 6.15 -12.85
N LEU A 216 19.14 5.43 -11.97
CA LEU A 216 19.34 3.99 -11.80
C LEU A 216 19.11 3.22 -13.11
N PHE A 217 18.08 3.56 -13.88
CA PHE A 217 17.78 2.96 -15.17
C PHE A 217 18.96 3.13 -16.16
N LEU A 218 19.49 4.35 -16.28
CA LEU A 218 20.61 4.64 -17.18
C LEU A 218 21.90 3.94 -16.75
N LEU A 219 22.17 3.85 -15.45
CA LEU A 219 23.35 3.15 -14.92
C LEU A 219 23.22 1.63 -15.02
N ALA A 220 22.03 1.08 -14.72
CA ALA A 220 21.78 -0.34 -14.83
C ALA A 220 21.93 -0.83 -16.29
N ARG A 221 21.51 -0.04 -17.29
CA ARG A 221 21.70 -0.36 -18.71
C ARG A 221 23.17 -0.51 -19.14
N ARG A 222 24.09 0.13 -18.40
CA ARG A 222 25.54 0.04 -18.65
C ARG A 222 26.19 -1.18 -17.98
N ASP A 223 25.48 -1.87 -17.09
CA ASP A 223 25.94 -3.06 -16.39
C ASP A 223 25.02 -4.24 -16.77
N PRO A 224 25.50 -5.17 -17.64
CA PRO A 224 24.69 -6.28 -18.15
C PRO A 224 24.04 -7.13 -17.05
N ILE A 225 24.73 -7.30 -15.90
CA ILE A 225 24.20 -8.09 -14.78
C ILE A 225 23.06 -7.33 -14.09
N SER A 226 23.27 -6.07 -13.71
CA SER A 226 22.22 -5.24 -13.13
C SER A 226 21.03 -5.09 -14.06
N TRP A 227 21.27 -4.89 -15.36
CA TRP A 227 20.18 -4.77 -16.33
C TRP A 227 19.33 -6.03 -16.41
N ARG A 228 19.95 -7.21 -16.53
CA ARG A 228 19.22 -8.48 -16.56
C ARG A 228 18.34 -8.70 -15.33
N ILE A 229 18.80 -8.24 -14.16
CA ILE A 229 18.08 -8.42 -12.88
C ILE A 229 16.99 -7.38 -12.69
N LEU A 230 17.28 -6.11 -12.99
CA LEU A 230 16.42 -4.97 -12.59
C LEU A 230 15.50 -4.46 -13.70
N ALA A 231 15.80 -4.71 -14.98
CA ALA A 231 15.12 -4.07 -16.11
C ALA A 231 13.60 -4.11 -15.98
N HIS A 232 13.02 -5.29 -15.84
CA HIS A 232 11.58 -5.50 -15.78
C HIS A 232 10.89 -4.79 -14.62
N SER A 233 11.50 -4.84 -13.43
CA SER A 233 10.95 -4.19 -12.23
C SER A 233 11.08 -2.67 -12.33
N LEU A 234 12.19 -2.20 -12.89
CA LEU A 234 12.49 -0.78 -13.03
C LEU A 234 11.63 -0.10 -14.10
N GLU A 235 11.44 -0.78 -15.24
CA GLU A 235 10.53 -0.30 -16.31
C GLU A 235 9.09 -0.19 -15.80
N ARG A 236 8.60 -1.21 -15.07
CA ARG A 236 7.27 -1.18 -14.46
C ARG A 236 7.15 -0.07 -13.42
N PHE A 237 8.15 0.08 -12.55
CA PHE A 237 8.18 1.14 -11.53
C PHE A 237 8.10 2.51 -12.18
N LEU A 238 8.92 2.79 -13.19
CA LEU A 238 8.92 4.06 -13.91
C LEU A 238 7.59 4.30 -14.63
N ALA A 239 7.05 3.30 -15.33
CA ALA A 239 5.77 3.43 -16.04
C ALA A 239 4.63 3.78 -15.09
N ILE A 240 4.49 3.03 -13.97
CA ILE A 240 3.44 3.29 -12.97
C ILE A 240 3.72 4.63 -12.26
N GLY A 241 4.98 4.95 -11.95
CA GLY A 241 5.37 6.19 -11.30
C GLY A 241 5.07 7.44 -12.13
N PHE A 242 5.36 7.40 -13.43
CA PHE A 242 4.99 8.50 -14.36
C PHE A 242 3.47 8.63 -14.50
N LEU A 243 2.75 7.53 -14.64
CA LEU A 243 1.28 7.54 -14.68
C LEU A 243 0.70 8.13 -13.39
N GLN A 244 1.21 7.73 -12.24
CA GLN A 244 0.82 8.25 -10.92
C GLN A 244 1.08 9.76 -10.81
N GLY A 245 2.24 10.22 -11.27
CA GLY A 245 2.59 11.64 -11.31
C GLY A 245 1.64 12.44 -12.21
N LEU A 246 1.36 11.92 -13.41
CA LEU A 246 0.42 12.54 -14.35
C LEU A 246 -0.98 12.68 -13.71
N ILE A 247 -1.51 11.61 -13.14
CA ILE A 247 -2.83 11.64 -12.47
C ILE A 247 -2.79 12.61 -11.28
N GLY A 248 -1.68 12.66 -10.52
CA GLY A 248 -1.50 13.59 -9.42
C GLY A 248 -1.59 15.07 -9.85
N TYR A 249 -0.98 15.42 -10.97
CA TYR A 249 -1.09 16.78 -11.53
C TYR A 249 -2.48 17.05 -12.10
N VAL A 250 -3.04 16.11 -12.87
CA VAL A 250 -4.39 16.26 -13.43
C VAL A 250 -5.42 16.48 -12.31
N GLN A 251 -5.42 15.65 -11.26
CA GLN A 251 -6.36 15.82 -10.14
C GLN A 251 -6.19 17.17 -9.43
N TYR A 252 -4.93 17.63 -9.25
CA TYR A 252 -4.66 18.89 -8.56
C TYR A 252 -5.21 20.09 -9.35
N PHE A 253 -4.95 20.15 -10.65
CA PHE A 253 -5.42 21.25 -11.50
C PHE A 253 -6.91 21.16 -11.84
N SER A 254 -7.54 19.99 -11.69
CA SER A 254 -8.99 19.80 -11.91
C SER A 254 -9.84 20.02 -10.64
N GLY A 255 -9.26 20.53 -9.54
CA GLY A 255 -10.00 20.77 -8.30
C GLY A 255 -10.27 19.51 -7.47
N LEU A 256 -9.41 18.50 -7.59
CA LEU A 256 -9.42 17.26 -6.79
C LEU A 256 -10.71 16.42 -6.94
N PRO A 257 -11.14 16.03 -8.16
CA PRO A 257 -12.32 15.19 -8.33
C PRO A 257 -12.17 13.84 -7.60
N VAL A 258 -13.21 13.40 -6.93
CA VAL A 258 -13.23 12.16 -6.10
C VAL A 258 -12.66 10.96 -6.85
N LEU A 259 -13.08 10.75 -8.11
CA LEU A 259 -12.63 9.61 -8.90
C LEU A 259 -11.12 9.64 -9.17
N LEU A 260 -10.56 10.81 -9.53
CA LEU A 260 -9.12 10.93 -9.78
C LEU A 260 -8.31 10.72 -8.49
N VAL A 261 -8.81 11.23 -7.36
CA VAL A 261 -8.16 11.02 -6.05
C VAL A 261 -8.21 9.53 -5.68
N ALA A 262 -9.33 8.84 -5.91
CA ALA A 262 -9.45 7.40 -5.66
C ALA A 262 -8.46 6.58 -6.51
N VAL A 263 -8.35 6.89 -7.80
CA VAL A 263 -7.38 6.25 -8.71
C VAL A 263 -5.95 6.57 -8.26
N HIS A 264 -5.66 7.79 -7.84
CA HIS A 264 -4.35 8.19 -7.34
C HIS A 264 -3.98 7.42 -6.06
N VAL A 265 -4.90 7.23 -5.13
CA VAL A 265 -4.67 6.39 -3.93
C VAL A 265 -4.41 4.94 -4.32
N ALA A 266 -5.20 4.36 -5.22
CA ALA A 266 -4.98 2.98 -5.69
C ALA A 266 -3.60 2.81 -6.33
N LEU A 267 -3.22 3.72 -7.22
CA LEU A 267 -1.91 3.69 -7.89
C LEU A 267 -0.76 3.98 -6.93
N SER A 268 -0.94 4.76 -5.85
CA SER A 268 0.10 4.99 -4.85
C SER A 268 0.56 3.69 -4.18
N VAL A 269 -0.39 2.78 -3.90
CA VAL A 269 -0.10 1.44 -3.40
C VAL A 269 0.65 0.62 -4.46
N ALA A 270 0.26 0.72 -5.74
CA ALA A 270 0.96 0.03 -6.83
C ALA A 270 2.40 0.53 -7.02
N VAL A 271 2.65 1.85 -6.91
CA VAL A 271 4.01 2.43 -6.94
C VAL A 271 4.85 1.90 -5.76
N TRP A 272 4.27 1.86 -4.55
CA TRP A 272 4.95 1.28 -3.39
C TRP A 272 5.32 -0.19 -3.61
N LEU A 273 4.38 -1.00 -4.10
CA LEU A 273 4.63 -2.40 -4.45
C LEU A 273 5.68 -2.56 -5.56
N GLY A 274 5.71 -1.64 -6.53
CA GLY A 274 6.75 -1.59 -7.56
C GLY A 274 8.14 -1.31 -6.99
N ALA A 275 8.26 -0.41 -6.01
CA ALA A 275 9.52 -0.14 -5.30
C ALA A 275 9.97 -1.35 -4.45
N LEU A 276 9.03 -2.04 -3.80
CA LEU A 276 9.31 -3.28 -3.08
C LEU A 276 9.76 -4.40 -4.04
N ASP A 277 9.11 -4.53 -5.21
CA ASP A 277 9.50 -5.50 -6.23
C ASP A 277 10.91 -5.24 -6.76
N LEU A 278 11.24 -3.96 -7.01
CA LEU A 278 12.59 -3.55 -7.41
C LEU A 278 13.63 -3.91 -6.33
N TYR A 279 13.34 -3.60 -5.07
CA TYR A 279 14.21 -3.94 -3.95
C TYR A 279 14.34 -5.46 -3.76
N TRP A 280 13.23 -6.20 -3.84
CA TRP A 280 13.19 -7.65 -3.73
C TRP A 280 14.06 -8.31 -4.81
N ASN A 281 13.87 -7.95 -6.07
CA ASN A 281 14.65 -8.51 -7.17
C ASN A 281 16.15 -8.17 -7.07
N SER A 282 16.52 -7.03 -6.45
CA SER A 282 17.92 -6.68 -6.21
C SER A 282 18.61 -7.55 -5.17
N LYS A 283 17.86 -8.30 -4.35
CA LYS A 283 18.36 -9.09 -3.22
C LYS A 283 18.36 -10.60 -3.46
N LEU A 284 17.54 -11.06 -4.40
CA LEU A 284 17.40 -12.49 -4.64
C LEU A 284 18.50 -13.00 -5.59
N PRO A 285 19.19 -14.10 -5.22
CA PRO A 285 19.79 -14.95 -6.24
C PRO A 285 18.65 -15.51 -7.08
N LYS A 286 18.56 -15.18 -8.37
CA LYS A 286 17.56 -15.78 -9.25
C LYS A 286 17.87 -17.26 -9.41
N ILE A 287 16.84 -18.07 -9.14
CA ILE A 287 16.81 -19.47 -9.50
C ILE A 287 16.32 -19.49 -10.94
N SER A 288 17.20 -19.85 -11.88
CA SER A 288 16.85 -20.06 -13.29
C SER A 288 16.33 -21.47 -13.50
#